data_d1b052f136a84e57a6ad5fe8aa787ad1
#
_entry.id   d1b052f136a84e57a6ad5fe8aa787ad1
#
_cell.length_a   1.000
_cell.length_b   1.000
_cell.length_c   1.000
_cell.angle_alpha   90.00
_cell.angle_beta   90.00
_cell.angle_gamma   90.00
#
_symmetry.space_group_name_H-M   'P 1'
#
loop_
_entity.id
_entity.type
_entity.pdbx_description
1 polymer ?
#
loop_
_entity_poly.entity_id
_entity_poly.type
_entity_poly.pdbx_seq_one_letter_code
_entity_poly.pdbx_strand_id
1 'polypeptide(L)'
;FPDFVIGGDSHTTMINGLGVLGWGVGGIDAEALLLGYPTDIALPGVVGVQLMGQRAPGTTSTDLVLLVAQRLRAHGVTGKFVEFFGSAVSALTVPDRATLANMAPEYGATVGFFPVDGRTLDYLAASGRSAAHVQRVEAYCRANALFRDHTAPAPRYSEVVTIDLADVVPTVAGPRRPQDRLALGDVARDFRERLPRSAQDG
;
A
#
# COMPACT_ATOMS: atom_id res chain seq x y z
N PHE A 1 2.75 -3.09 -23.77
CA PHE A 1 2.11 -3.52 -22.53
C PHE A 1 2.81 -2.87 -21.36
N PRO A 2 2.09 -2.54 -20.26
CA PRO A 2 2.73 -2.17 -19.00
C PRO A 2 3.64 -3.32 -18.55
N ASP A 3 4.83 -2.98 -18.11
CA ASP A 3 5.75 -3.95 -17.56
C ASP A 3 5.44 -4.17 -16.07
N PHE A 4 5.89 -5.28 -15.52
CA PHE A 4 5.82 -5.53 -14.09
C PHE A 4 7.16 -6.05 -13.59
N VAL A 5 7.40 -5.88 -12.30
CA VAL A 5 8.66 -6.21 -11.66
C VAL A 5 8.44 -7.41 -10.74
N ILE A 6 9.27 -8.44 -10.91
CA ILE A 6 9.38 -9.55 -9.94
C ILE A 6 10.74 -9.41 -9.26
N GLY A 7 10.77 -9.42 -7.94
CA GLY A 7 12.01 -9.22 -7.21
C GLY A 7 12.04 -9.97 -5.88
N GLY A 8 13.24 -10.41 -5.49
CA GLY A 8 13.51 -11.06 -4.21
C GLY A 8 13.80 -10.07 -3.07
N ASP A 9 13.78 -8.78 -3.33
CA ASP A 9 13.99 -7.74 -2.33
C ASP A 9 12.71 -7.45 -1.53
N SER A 10 12.85 -7.23 -0.23
CA SER A 10 11.73 -6.93 0.68
C SER A 10 10.97 -5.62 0.34
N HIS A 11 11.55 -4.76 -0.50
CA HIS A 11 10.98 -3.49 -0.95
C HIS A 11 10.50 -3.53 -2.41
N THR A 12 10.49 -4.69 -3.06
CA THR A 12 10.00 -4.83 -4.44
C THR A 12 8.57 -4.29 -4.58
N THR A 13 7.73 -4.52 -3.60
CA THR A 13 6.34 -4.08 -3.60
C THR A 13 6.16 -2.56 -3.51
N MET A 14 7.17 -1.79 -3.12
CA MET A 14 7.11 -0.32 -3.07
C MET A 14 6.80 0.31 -4.43
N ILE A 15 7.23 -0.32 -5.53
CA ILE A 15 7.03 0.22 -6.88
C ILE A 15 5.55 0.31 -7.28
N ASN A 16 4.67 -0.46 -6.61
CA ASN A 16 3.23 -0.36 -6.80
C ASN A 16 2.70 1.03 -6.43
N GLY A 17 3.35 1.75 -5.52
CA GLY A 17 3.03 3.13 -5.17
C GLY A 17 3.26 4.12 -6.31
N LEU A 18 4.05 3.74 -7.31
CA LEU A 18 4.32 4.51 -8.53
C LEU A 18 3.43 4.10 -9.72
N GLY A 19 2.59 3.08 -9.55
CA GLY A 19 1.73 2.55 -10.61
C GLY A 19 2.42 1.52 -11.51
N VAL A 20 3.48 0.89 -11.03
CA VAL A 20 4.11 -0.27 -11.69
C VAL A 20 3.83 -1.49 -10.83
N LEU A 21 3.31 -2.56 -11.43
CA LEU A 21 3.03 -3.79 -10.70
C LEU A 21 4.34 -4.43 -10.23
N GLY A 22 4.54 -4.48 -8.91
CA GLY A 22 5.70 -5.10 -8.29
C GLY A 22 5.30 -6.28 -7.41
N TRP A 23 5.90 -7.43 -7.67
CA TRP A 23 5.62 -8.67 -6.95
C TRP A 23 6.89 -9.16 -6.26
N GLY A 24 6.81 -9.27 -4.93
CA GLY A 24 7.88 -9.87 -4.14
C GLY A 24 7.80 -11.39 -4.18
N VAL A 25 8.93 -12.06 -4.47
CA VAL A 25 9.06 -13.51 -4.48
C VAL A 25 10.19 -13.97 -3.58
N GLY A 26 10.21 -15.25 -3.22
CA GLY A 26 11.32 -15.85 -2.50
C GLY A 26 12.62 -15.90 -3.32
N GLY A 27 13.77 -16.07 -2.63
CA GLY A 27 15.07 -16.08 -3.30
C GLY A 27 15.19 -17.16 -4.37
N ILE A 28 14.65 -18.34 -4.14
CA ILE A 28 14.67 -19.47 -5.10
C ILE A 28 13.87 -19.13 -6.36
N ASP A 29 12.70 -18.51 -6.21
CA ASP A 29 11.88 -18.09 -7.35
C ASP A 29 12.57 -16.98 -8.15
N ALA A 30 13.21 -16.03 -7.46
CA ALA A 30 13.97 -14.95 -8.09
C ALA A 30 15.18 -15.54 -8.88
N GLU A 31 15.90 -16.50 -8.31
CA GLU A 31 17.00 -17.19 -8.99
C GLU A 31 16.53 -17.93 -10.23
N ALA A 32 15.42 -18.68 -10.13
CA ALA A 32 14.84 -19.39 -11.27
C ALA A 32 14.49 -18.43 -12.42
N LEU A 33 13.87 -17.29 -12.10
CA LEU A 33 13.54 -16.25 -13.08
C LEU A 33 14.79 -15.64 -13.74
N LEU A 34 15.84 -15.37 -12.96
CA LEU A 34 17.12 -14.86 -13.48
C LEU A 34 17.78 -15.85 -14.43
N LEU A 35 17.60 -17.16 -14.22
CA LEU A 35 18.07 -18.23 -15.09
C LEU A 35 17.16 -18.45 -16.32
N GLY A 36 16.05 -17.69 -16.44
CA GLY A 36 15.14 -17.79 -17.58
C GLY A 36 14.09 -18.89 -17.48
N TYR A 37 13.88 -19.47 -16.30
CA TYR A 37 12.81 -20.44 -16.10
C TYR A 37 11.44 -19.74 -16.09
N PRO A 38 10.41 -20.32 -16.73
CA PRO A 38 9.07 -19.78 -16.69
C PRO A 38 8.46 -19.91 -15.28
N THR A 39 7.65 -18.94 -14.90
CA THR A 39 6.87 -18.97 -13.67
C THR A 39 5.40 -18.84 -13.99
N ASP A 40 4.60 -19.78 -13.49
CA ASP A 40 3.15 -19.72 -13.59
C ASP A 40 2.58 -18.87 -12.46
N ILE A 41 1.87 -17.81 -12.83
CA ILE A 41 1.21 -16.91 -11.88
C ILE A 41 -0.30 -17.10 -12.03
N ALA A 42 -0.94 -17.65 -10.99
CA ALA A 42 -2.40 -17.67 -10.92
C ALA A 42 -2.91 -16.25 -10.75
N LEU A 43 -3.88 -15.83 -11.59
CA LEU A 43 -4.51 -14.52 -11.45
C LEU A 43 -5.27 -14.43 -10.13
N PRO A 44 -4.86 -13.60 -9.18
CA PRO A 44 -5.53 -13.46 -7.89
C PRO A 44 -6.80 -12.63 -7.99
N GLY A 45 -7.71 -12.81 -7.03
CA GLY A 45 -8.80 -11.88 -6.83
C GLY A 45 -8.27 -10.48 -6.44
N VAL A 46 -9.00 -9.43 -6.84
CA VAL A 46 -8.65 -8.04 -6.53
C VAL A 46 -9.65 -7.45 -5.54
N VAL A 47 -9.14 -6.97 -4.41
CA VAL A 47 -9.92 -6.23 -3.41
C VAL A 47 -9.67 -4.74 -3.59
N GLY A 48 -10.72 -3.97 -3.84
CA GLY A 48 -10.63 -2.53 -3.89
C GLY A 48 -10.60 -1.91 -2.48
N VAL A 49 -9.63 -1.05 -2.21
CA VAL A 49 -9.57 -0.27 -0.97
C VAL A 49 -9.91 1.18 -1.28
N GLN A 50 -11.12 1.57 -0.89
CA GLN A 50 -11.60 2.93 -1.08
C GLN A 50 -11.07 3.84 0.04
N LEU A 51 -10.19 4.76 -0.31
CA LEU A 51 -9.71 5.81 0.59
C LEU A 51 -10.54 7.08 0.42
N MET A 52 -11.08 7.59 1.52
CA MET A 52 -11.90 8.81 1.55
C MET A 52 -11.52 9.69 2.74
N GLY A 53 -12.08 10.90 2.78
CA GLY A 53 -11.79 11.85 3.85
C GLY A 53 -10.39 12.46 3.78
N GLN A 54 -9.94 13.01 4.90
CA GLN A 54 -8.62 13.65 5.04
C GLN A 54 -7.99 13.27 6.36
N ARG A 55 -6.67 13.09 6.37
CA ARG A 55 -5.92 12.85 7.61
C ARG A 55 -5.97 14.07 8.53
N ALA A 56 -6.13 13.83 9.81
CA ALA A 56 -6.00 14.86 10.81
C ALA A 56 -4.54 15.40 10.87
N PRO A 57 -4.32 16.70 11.11
CA PRO A 57 -2.99 17.23 11.38
C PRO A 57 -2.29 16.47 12.50
N GLY A 58 -0.98 16.28 12.36
CA GLY A 58 -0.16 15.56 13.34
C GLY A 58 -0.12 14.05 13.19
N THR A 59 -0.84 13.48 12.19
CA THR A 59 -0.72 12.06 11.84
C THR A 59 0.31 11.84 10.74
N THR A 60 0.96 10.70 10.77
CA THR A 60 2.04 10.30 9.86
C THR A 60 1.56 9.26 8.83
N SER A 61 2.39 8.99 7.82
CA SER A 61 2.15 7.88 6.89
C SER A 61 2.20 6.52 7.58
N THR A 62 3.01 6.41 8.65
CA THR A 62 3.06 5.20 9.48
C THR A 62 1.73 4.94 10.20
N ASP A 63 1.09 5.99 10.75
CA ASP A 63 -0.23 5.85 11.39
C ASP A 63 -1.27 5.34 10.40
N LEU A 64 -1.24 5.86 9.16
CA LEU A 64 -2.12 5.43 8.09
C LEU A 64 -1.88 3.97 7.72
N VAL A 65 -0.63 3.57 7.50
CA VAL A 65 -0.32 2.21 7.07
C VAL A 65 -0.66 1.18 8.14
N LEU A 66 -0.50 1.51 9.41
CA LEU A 66 -0.88 0.63 10.53
C LEU A 66 -2.41 0.46 10.61
N LEU A 67 -3.19 1.51 10.35
CA LEU A 67 -4.64 1.41 10.24
C LEU A 67 -5.06 0.51 9.07
N VAL A 68 -4.46 0.73 7.90
CA VAL A 68 -4.72 -0.09 6.69
C VAL A 68 -4.37 -1.55 6.95
N ALA A 69 -3.19 -1.82 7.53
CA ALA A 69 -2.76 -3.17 7.85
C ALA A 69 -3.75 -3.88 8.81
N GLN A 70 -4.21 -3.19 9.83
CA GLN A 70 -5.21 -3.73 10.76
C GLN A 70 -6.53 -4.06 10.06
N ARG A 71 -7.06 -3.13 9.24
CA ARG A 71 -8.33 -3.30 8.54
C ARG A 71 -8.29 -4.42 7.50
N LEU A 72 -7.23 -4.46 6.69
CA LEU A 72 -7.08 -5.47 5.65
C LEU A 72 -6.77 -6.86 6.21
N ARG A 73 -6.01 -6.93 7.30
CA ARG A 73 -5.79 -8.21 8.01
C ARG A 73 -7.09 -8.78 8.56
N ALA A 74 -7.92 -7.93 9.16
CA ALA A 74 -9.23 -8.33 9.67
C ALA A 74 -10.19 -8.75 8.55
N HIS A 75 -10.12 -8.11 7.37
CA HIS A 75 -10.93 -8.46 6.20
C HIS A 75 -10.52 -9.78 5.54
N GLY A 76 -9.23 -10.13 5.57
CA GLY A 76 -8.73 -11.36 4.97
C GLY A 76 -8.39 -11.22 3.49
N VAL A 77 -7.29 -10.52 3.19
CA VAL A 77 -6.80 -10.30 1.81
C VAL A 77 -5.66 -11.24 1.42
N THR A 78 -5.44 -12.33 2.16
CA THR A 78 -4.34 -13.26 1.92
C THR A 78 -4.42 -13.86 0.52
N GLY A 79 -3.32 -13.76 -0.23
CA GLY A 79 -3.23 -14.25 -1.60
C GLY A 79 -4.03 -13.45 -2.64
N LYS A 80 -4.58 -12.30 -2.26
CA LYS A 80 -5.27 -11.38 -3.17
C LYS A 80 -4.39 -10.18 -3.52
N PHE A 81 -4.73 -9.50 -4.60
CA PHE A 81 -4.25 -8.15 -4.86
C PHE A 81 -5.14 -7.15 -4.15
N VAL A 82 -4.51 -6.09 -3.67
CA VAL A 82 -5.20 -4.91 -3.16
C VAL A 82 -4.95 -3.76 -4.12
N GLU A 83 -6.00 -3.06 -4.52
CA GLU A 83 -5.90 -1.85 -5.33
C GLU A 83 -6.55 -0.68 -4.61
N PHE A 84 -5.78 0.40 -4.41
CA PHE A 84 -6.23 1.60 -3.73
C PHE A 84 -6.92 2.56 -4.69
N PHE A 85 -8.11 3.01 -4.32
CA PHE A 85 -8.89 3.98 -5.08
C PHE A 85 -9.65 4.92 -4.12
N GLY A 86 -10.45 5.83 -4.64
CA GLY A 86 -11.22 6.76 -3.83
C GLY A 86 -10.69 8.19 -3.89
N SER A 87 -11.44 9.15 -3.37
CA SER A 87 -11.14 10.59 -3.48
C SER A 87 -9.84 10.98 -2.77
N ALA A 88 -9.48 10.27 -1.70
CA ALA A 88 -8.30 10.59 -0.91
C ALA A 88 -6.97 10.11 -1.51
N VAL A 89 -6.98 9.24 -2.53
CA VAL A 89 -5.73 8.74 -3.16
C VAL A 89 -4.89 9.88 -3.71
N SER A 90 -5.50 10.90 -4.33
CA SER A 90 -4.78 12.04 -4.89
C SER A 90 -4.14 12.96 -3.84
N ALA A 91 -4.55 12.86 -2.57
CA ALA A 91 -3.92 13.57 -1.47
C ALA A 91 -2.64 12.89 -0.97
N LEU A 92 -2.45 11.59 -1.26
CA LEU A 92 -1.27 10.84 -0.89
C LEU A 92 -0.12 11.13 -1.85
N THR A 93 1.04 11.45 -1.30
CA THR A 93 2.27 11.53 -2.08
C THR A 93 2.73 10.14 -2.55
N VAL A 94 3.60 10.06 -3.56
CA VAL A 94 4.17 8.78 -3.98
C VAL A 94 4.92 8.06 -2.84
N PRO A 95 5.71 8.75 -1.98
CA PRO A 95 6.27 8.12 -0.79
C PRO A 95 5.24 7.54 0.19
N ASP A 96 4.10 8.22 0.41
CA ASP A 96 3.00 7.67 1.22
C ASP A 96 2.47 6.37 0.62
N ARG A 97 2.20 6.39 -0.70
CA ARG A 97 1.72 5.22 -1.45
C ARG A 97 2.73 4.07 -1.43
N ALA A 98 4.01 4.38 -1.60
CA ALA A 98 5.10 3.41 -1.55
C ALA A 98 5.17 2.72 -0.18
N THR A 99 4.98 3.47 0.91
CA THR A 99 4.93 2.93 2.27
C THR A 99 3.75 1.95 2.44
N LEU A 100 2.57 2.33 1.95
CA LEU A 100 1.39 1.44 1.96
C LEU A 100 1.62 0.19 1.11
N ALA A 101 2.17 0.35 -0.08
CA ALA A 101 2.47 -0.74 -1.00
C ALA A 101 3.53 -1.70 -0.44
N ASN A 102 4.55 -1.17 0.23
CA ASN A 102 5.62 -1.97 0.82
C ASN A 102 5.12 -2.93 1.91
N MET A 103 4.09 -2.52 2.65
CA MET A 103 3.52 -3.33 3.72
C MET A 103 2.42 -4.29 3.24
N ALA A 104 2.35 -4.59 1.93
CA ALA A 104 1.41 -5.58 1.43
C ALA A 104 1.54 -6.95 2.12
N PRO A 105 2.74 -7.49 2.36
CA PRO A 105 2.90 -8.74 3.11
C PRO A 105 2.36 -8.66 4.53
N GLU A 106 2.52 -7.54 5.23
CA GLU A 106 2.08 -7.36 6.61
C GLU A 106 0.55 -7.38 6.72
N TYR A 107 -0.19 -6.81 5.77
CA TYR A 107 -1.63 -6.98 5.76
C TYR A 107 -2.10 -8.24 5.02
N GLY A 108 -1.18 -9.00 4.42
CA GLY A 108 -1.42 -10.33 3.87
C GLY A 108 -1.72 -10.35 2.37
N ALA A 109 -1.67 -9.22 1.69
CA ALA A 109 -1.85 -9.16 0.24
C ALA A 109 -0.53 -9.44 -0.51
N THR A 110 -0.65 -9.86 -1.76
CA THR A 110 0.52 -10.05 -2.63
C THR A 110 1.07 -8.70 -3.11
N VAL A 111 0.18 -7.76 -3.43
CA VAL A 111 0.51 -6.37 -3.83
C VAL A 111 -0.48 -5.38 -3.25
N GLY A 112 -0.04 -4.13 -3.10
CA GLY A 112 -0.88 -2.98 -2.79
C GLY A 112 -0.72 -1.91 -3.85
N PHE A 113 -1.53 -1.96 -4.91
CA PHE A 113 -1.36 -1.19 -6.13
C PHE A 113 -2.03 0.18 -6.06
N PHE A 114 -1.35 1.19 -6.59
CA PHE A 114 -1.89 2.55 -6.76
C PHE A 114 -1.93 2.93 -8.23
N PRO A 115 -2.95 3.67 -8.66
CA PRO A 115 -3.05 4.14 -10.03
C PRO A 115 -2.01 5.21 -10.35
N VAL A 116 -1.65 5.33 -11.63
CA VAL A 116 -0.89 6.47 -12.15
C VAL A 116 -1.79 7.70 -12.20
N ASP A 117 -1.36 8.81 -11.63
CA ASP A 117 -2.07 10.09 -11.63
C ASP A 117 -1.09 11.29 -11.70
N GLY A 118 -1.59 12.52 -11.51
CA GLY A 118 -0.76 13.71 -11.50
C GLY A 118 0.37 13.67 -10.47
N ARG A 119 0.15 13.06 -9.29
CA ARG A 119 1.19 12.90 -8.26
C ARG A 119 2.34 12.00 -8.73
N THR A 120 2.03 10.99 -9.52
CA THR A 120 3.04 10.14 -10.16
C THR A 120 3.91 10.97 -11.12
N LEU A 121 3.29 11.82 -11.94
CA LEU A 121 4.01 12.69 -12.88
C LEU A 121 4.89 13.71 -12.14
N ASP A 122 4.37 14.35 -11.10
CA ASP A 122 5.12 15.27 -10.23
C ASP A 122 6.36 14.59 -9.64
N TYR A 123 6.19 13.37 -9.13
CA TYR A 123 7.30 12.59 -8.57
C TYR A 123 8.35 12.22 -9.61
N LEU A 124 7.93 11.82 -10.82
CA LEU A 124 8.86 11.52 -11.91
C LEU A 124 9.70 12.75 -12.30
N ALA A 125 9.05 13.91 -12.39
CA ALA A 125 9.75 15.18 -12.66
C ALA A 125 10.73 15.53 -11.53
N ALA A 126 10.29 15.47 -10.27
CA ALA A 126 11.10 15.76 -9.10
C ALA A 126 12.28 14.79 -8.93
N SER A 127 12.13 13.54 -9.38
CA SER A 127 13.18 12.51 -9.36
C SER A 127 14.15 12.58 -10.58
N GLY A 128 14.10 13.66 -11.38
CA GLY A 128 15.04 13.93 -12.44
C GLY A 128 14.69 13.31 -13.80
N ARG A 129 13.47 12.86 -14.02
CA ARG A 129 13.02 12.43 -15.36
C ARG A 129 12.81 13.64 -16.26
N SER A 130 13.24 13.54 -17.52
CA SER A 130 13.07 14.64 -18.48
C SER A 130 11.57 14.91 -18.76
N ALA A 131 11.24 16.15 -19.08
CA ALA A 131 9.87 16.54 -19.45
C ALA A 131 9.29 15.66 -20.57
N ALA A 132 10.10 15.32 -21.58
CA ALA A 132 9.69 14.44 -22.68
C ALA A 132 9.36 13.01 -22.19
N HIS A 133 10.08 12.51 -21.16
CA HIS A 133 9.78 11.21 -20.56
C HIS A 133 8.45 11.27 -19.79
N VAL A 134 8.26 12.29 -18.96
CA VAL A 134 7.03 12.47 -18.17
C VAL A 134 5.81 12.58 -19.08
N GLN A 135 5.89 13.37 -20.15
CA GLN A 135 4.82 13.48 -21.17
C GLN A 135 4.52 12.14 -21.85
N ARG A 136 5.54 11.34 -22.14
CA ARG A 136 5.36 10.00 -22.73
C ARG A 136 4.63 9.07 -21.77
N VAL A 137 4.99 9.06 -20.48
CA VAL A 137 4.30 8.27 -19.45
C VAL A 137 2.84 8.69 -19.36
N GLU A 138 2.55 9.98 -19.30
CA GLU A 138 1.18 10.48 -19.25
C GLU A 138 0.39 10.04 -20.50
N ALA A 139 0.91 10.30 -21.68
CA ALA A 139 0.26 9.96 -22.95
C ALA A 139 -0.02 8.45 -23.06
N TYR A 140 0.95 7.63 -22.69
CA TYR A 140 0.81 6.18 -22.69
C TYR A 140 -0.27 5.72 -21.70
N CYS A 141 -0.23 6.20 -20.46
CA CYS A 141 -1.19 5.80 -19.43
C CYS A 141 -2.62 6.25 -19.79
N ARG A 142 -2.79 7.44 -20.37
CA ARG A 142 -4.11 7.90 -20.85
C ARG A 142 -4.63 7.05 -22.02
N ALA A 143 -3.78 6.74 -23.00
CA ALA A 143 -4.15 5.92 -24.14
C ALA A 143 -4.57 4.48 -23.77
N ASN A 144 -4.07 3.97 -22.65
CA ASN A 144 -4.36 2.61 -22.17
C ASN A 144 -5.34 2.57 -20.98
N ALA A 145 -6.03 3.69 -20.68
CA ALA A 145 -6.95 3.80 -19.53
C ALA A 145 -6.33 3.45 -18.17
N LEU A 146 -5.02 3.67 -18.03
CA LEU A 146 -4.25 3.45 -16.81
C LEU A 146 -4.06 4.74 -15.99
N PHE A 147 -4.38 5.90 -16.59
CA PHE A 147 -4.27 7.18 -15.93
C PHE A 147 -5.56 7.50 -15.19
N ARG A 148 -5.42 7.77 -13.90
CA ARG A 148 -6.55 8.19 -13.10
C ARG A 148 -6.63 9.71 -13.05
N ASP A 149 -7.75 10.25 -13.46
CA ASP A 149 -8.16 11.62 -13.18
C ASP A 149 -9.40 11.64 -12.27
N HIS A 150 -9.82 12.84 -11.87
CA HIS A 150 -10.95 13.01 -10.96
C HIS A 150 -12.31 12.63 -11.57
N THR A 151 -12.38 12.47 -12.88
CA THR A 151 -13.60 12.16 -13.63
C THR A 151 -13.70 10.66 -13.97
N ALA A 152 -12.61 9.92 -13.81
CA ALA A 152 -12.57 8.50 -14.10
C ALA A 152 -13.55 7.73 -13.18
N PRO A 153 -14.40 6.85 -13.72
CA PRO A 153 -15.27 6.01 -12.91
C PRO A 153 -14.42 5.09 -12.03
N ALA A 154 -14.94 4.77 -10.84
CA ALA A 154 -14.29 3.78 -9.99
C ALA A 154 -14.30 2.41 -10.68
N PRO A 155 -13.19 1.66 -10.64
CA PRO A 155 -13.17 0.27 -11.11
C PRO A 155 -14.19 -0.59 -10.35
N ARG A 156 -14.59 -1.71 -10.97
CA ARG A 156 -15.47 -2.69 -10.31
C ARG A 156 -14.63 -3.77 -9.67
N TYR A 157 -14.79 -3.92 -8.38
CA TYR A 157 -14.12 -4.97 -7.58
C TYR A 157 -15.15 -5.99 -7.10
N SER A 158 -14.70 -7.23 -6.86
CA SER A 158 -15.54 -8.25 -6.23
C SER A 158 -15.80 -7.94 -4.75
N GLU A 159 -14.85 -7.30 -4.11
CA GLU A 159 -14.91 -6.90 -2.70
C GLU A 159 -14.37 -5.48 -2.57
N VAL A 160 -14.95 -4.69 -1.67
CA VAL A 160 -14.50 -3.32 -1.38
C VAL A 160 -14.39 -3.12 0.13
N VAL A 161 -13.25 -2.59 0.55
CA VAL A 161 -13.01 -2.13 1.93
C VAL A 161 -12.92 -0.60 1.90
N THR A 162 -13.76 0.06 2.69
CA THR A 162 -13.73 1.52 2.81
C THR A 162 -12.95 1.93 4.05
N ILE A 163 -12.02 2.88 3.88
CA ILE A 163 -11.21 3.46 4.95
C ILE A 163 -11.34 4.97 4.87
N ASP A 164 -11.85 5.57 5.94
CA ASP A 164 -11.84 7.03 6.09
C ASP A 164 -10.51 7.46 6.72
N LEU A 165 -9.82 8.40 6.08
CA LEU A 165 -8.58 8.96 6.58
C LEU A 165 -8.76 9.77 7.87
N ALA A 166 -9.98 10.17 8.20
CA ALA A 166 -10.31 10.79 9.49
C ALA A 166 -10.14 9.82 10.68
N ASP A 167 -10.20 8.50 10.44
CA ASP A 167 -9.96 7.46 11.45
C ASP A 167 -8.48 7.29 11.81
N VAL A 168 -7.58 7.97 11.08
CA VAL A 168 -6.14 7.91 11.35
C VAL A 168 -5.82 8.76 12.57
N VAL A 169 -5.34 8.12 13.61
CA VAL A 169 -4.88 8.79 14.84
C VAL A 169 -3.42 8.41 15.12
N PRO A 170 -2.67 9.22 15.88
CA PRO A 170 -1.32 8.87 16.31
C PRO A 170 -1.31 7.49 16.97
N THR A 171 -0.41 6.62 16.54
CA THR A 171 -0.52 5.18 16.77
C THR A 171 0.86 4.56 16.97
N VAL A 172 0.91 3.51 17.75
CA VAL A 172 2.03 2.55 17.83
C VAL A 172 1.53 1.17 17.46
N ALA A 173 2.46 0.26 17.18
CA ALA A 173 2.14 -1.14 16.91
C ALA A 173 3.02 -2.06 17.76
N GLY A 174 2.49 -3.21 18.09
CA GLY A 174 3.21 -4.22 18.87
C GLY A 174 2.37 -4.75 20.03
N PRO A 175 2.98 -5.63 20.86
CA PRO A 175 4.42 -5.97 20.88
C PRO A 175 4.87 -6.97 19.82
N ARG A 176 3.94 -7.60 19.06
CA ARG A 176 4.30 -8.69 18.18
C ARG A 176 4.24 -8.37 16.68
N ARG A 177 3.20 -7.68 16.23
CA ARG A 177 2.90 -7.53 14.78
C ARG A 177 2.47 -6.10 14.43
N PRO A 178 2.71 -5.63 13.21
CA PRO A 178 2.26 -4.31 12.75
C PRO A 178 0.76 -4.08 12.86
N GLN A 179 -0.06 -5.12 12.65
CA GLN A 179 -1.52 -5.03 12.78
C GLN A 179 -2.01 -4.97 14.23
N ASP A 180 -1.16 -5.25 15.22
CA ASP A 180 -1.46 -5.05 16.64
C ASP A 180 -1.35 -3.55 16.98
N ARG A 181 -2.22 -2.76 16.34
CA ARG A 181 -2.25 -1.30 16.40
C ARG A 181 -2.87 -0.85 17.71
N LEU A 182 -2.27 0.15 18.33
CA LEU A 182 -2.73 0.77 19.56
C LEU A 182 -2.67 2.30 19.41
N ALA A 183 -3.75 3.00 19.75
CA ALA A 183 -3.71 4.45 19.80
C ALA A 183 -2.71 4.93 20.85
N LEU A 184 -1.95 5.99 20.55
CA LEU A 184 -0.90 6.49 21.43
C LEU A 184 -1.42 6.82 22.85
N GLY A 185 -2.66 7.33 22.96
CA GLY A 185 -3.30 7.63 24.24
C GLY A 185 -3.63 6.40 25.10
N ASP A 186 -3.68 5.21 24.50
CA ASP A 186 -4.03 3.96 25.18
C ASP A 186 -2.81 3.17 25.66
N VAL A 187 -1.60 3.57 25.27
CA VAL A 187 -0.35 2.83 25.55
C VAL A 187 -0.15 2.60 27.05
N ALA A 188 -0.34 3.63 27.88
CA ALA A 188 -0.14 3.53 29.31
C ALA A 188 -1.14 2.55 29.98
N ARG A 189 -2.38 2.51 29.48
CA ARG A 189 -3.41 1.56 29.95
C ARG A 189 -3.04 0.14 29.56
N ASP A 190 -2.78 -0.09 28.28
CA ASP A 190 -2.43 -1.42 27.73
C ASP A 190 -1.18 -1.98 28.39
N PHE A 191 -0.16 -1.13 28.65
CA PHE A 191 1.04 -1.54 29.34
C PHE A 191 0.74 -2.05 30.76
N ARG A 192 -0.05 -1.31 31.54
CA ARG A 192 -0.43 -1.72 32.92
C ARG A 192 -1.22 -3.02 32.94
N GLU A 193 -2.14 -3.20 31.97
CA GLU A 193 -2.95 -4.41 31.87
C GLU A 193 -2.12 -5.65 31.51
N ARG A 194 -1.02 -5.47 30.80
CA ARG A 194 -0.10 -6.56 30.39
C ARG A 194 0.99 -6.85 31.40
N LEU A 195 1.25 -5.96 32.35
CA LEU A 195 2.23 -6.21 33.40
C LEU A 195 1.76 -7.36 34.27
N PRO A 196 2.65 -8.32 34.63
CA PRO A 196 2.37 -9.33 35.64
C PRO A 196 2.00 -8.66 36.97
N ARG A 197 1.02 -9.21 37.69
CA ARG A 197 0.57 -8.66 38.97
C ARG A 197 1.72 -8.46 39.97
N SER A 198 2.73 -9.33 39.92
CA SER A 198 3.95 -9.21 40.74
C SER A 198 4.81 -7.95 40.46
N ALA A 199 4.59 -7.27 39.33
CA ALA A 199 5.31 -6.04 38.98
C ALA A 199 4.45 -4.77 39.17
N GLN A 200 3.21 -4.92 39.65
CA GLN A 200 2.29 -3.79 39.87
C GLN A 200 2.36 -3.27 41.32
N ASP A 201 2.94 -4.06 42.23
CA ASP A 201 3.01 -3.78 43.68
C ASP A 201 4.39 -3.28 44.17
N GLY A 202 5.29 -2.84 43.24
CA GLY A 202 6.62 -2.35 43.51
C GLY A 202 6.80 -0.85 43.37
#